data_3188e97eec403169b4ed1935e9546679
#
_entry.id   3188e97eec403169b4ed1935e9546679
#
_cell.length_a   1.000
_cell.length_b   1.000
_cell.length_c   1.000
_cell.angle_alpha   90.00
_cell.angle_beta   90.00
_cell.angle_gamma   90.00
#
_symmetry.space_group_name_H-M   'P 1'
#
loop_
_entity.id
_entity.type
_entity.pdbx_description
1 polymer ?
#
loop_
_entity_poly.entity_id
_entity_poly.type
_entity_poly.pdbx_seq_one_letter_code
_entity_poly.pdbx_strand_id
1 'polypeptide(L)'
;MSDPTHTTSEQRLQEYLSRLTAVLGHADRKQRLVGYCTGLLLPGRRKSVEPMAARLDPARVPSLHQALHHFVATAAWRDDTLLTAVRAQVLPALARHGPITAPRASVDARSCGDGSAACG
;
A
#
# COMPACT_ATOMS: atom_id res chain seq x y z
N MET A 1 -26.30 19.33 1.52
CA MET A 1 -25.91 19.17 0.12
C MET A 1 -24.41 19.31 0.00
N SER A 2 -23.74 18.24 -0.36
CA SER A 2 -22.29 18.31 -0.59
C SER A 2 -22.04 18.99 -1.93
N ASP A 3 -21.25 20.02 -1.89
CA ASP A 3 -20.79 20.76 -3.06
C ASP A 3 -19.99 19.81 -3.97
N PRO A 4 -20.33 19.66 -5.25
CA PRO A 4 -19.62 18.74 -6.14
C PRO A 4 -18.16 19.10 -6.41
N THR A 5 -17.74 20.29 -5.98
CA THR A 5 -16.35 20.74 -6.12
C THR A 5 -15.46 20.39 -4.92
N HIS A 6 -16.05 19.96 -3.80
CA HIS A 6 -15.30 19.57 -2.60
C HIS A 6 -15.25 18.05 -2.45
N THR A 7 -14.35 17.41 -3.21
CA THR A 7 -14.00 16.02 -2.96
C THR A 7 -13.28 15.93 -1.62
N THR A 8 -13.88 15.27 -0.65
CA THR A 8 -13.26 15.10 0.67
C THR A 8 -12.01 14.23 0.56
N SER A 9 -11.12 14.35 1.54
CA SER A 9 -9.91 13.52 1.61
C SER A 9 -10.24 12.02 1.60
N GLU A 10 -11.34 11.63 2.23
CA GLU A 10 -11.82 10.25 2.23
C GLU A 10 -12.25 9.78 0.85
N GLN A 11 -12.98 10.60 0.12
CA GLN A 11 -13.40 10.27 -1.26
C GLN A 11 -12.19 10.10 -2.17
N ARG A 12 -11.19 10.97 -2.03
CA ARG A 12 -9.94 10.89 -2.80
C ARG A 12 -9.17 9.61 -2.47
N LEU A 13 -9.11 9.24 -1.20
CA LEU A 13 -8.48 7.99 -0.77
C LEU A 13 -9.23 6.79 -1.33
N GLN A 14 -10.54 6.75 -1.21
CA GLN A 14 -11.36 5.66 -1.75
C GLN A 14 -11.21 5.52 -3.26
N GLU A 15 -11.20 6.62 -3.97
CA GLU A 15 -10.98 6.63 -5.42
C GLU A 15 -9.60 6.09 -5.79
N TYR A 16 -8.56 6.51 -5.07
CA TYR A 16 -7.20 6.00 -5.22
C TYR A 16 -7.13 4.49 -4.97
N LEU A 17 -7.68 4.02 -3.84
CA LEU A 17 -7.71 2.61 -3.49
C LEU A 17 -8.52 1.78 -4.49
N SER A 18 -9.61 2.32 -5.00
CA SER A 18 -10.42 1.67 -6.03
C SER A 18 -9.62 1.41 -7.30
N ARG A 19 -8.80 2.36 -7.72
CA ARG A 19 -7.92 2.20 -8.88
C ARG A 19 -6.81 1.18 -8.64
N LEU A 20 -6.22 1.17 -7.45
CA LEU A 20 -5.22 0.17 -7.08
C LEU A 20 -5.81 -1.23 -7.02
N THR A 21 -7.00 -1.37 -6.45
CA THR A 21 -7.63 -2.68 -6.30
C THR A 21 -8.09 -3.27 -7.62
N ALA A 22 -8.31 -2.44 -8.63
CA ALA A 22 -8.69 -2.92 -9.96
C ALA A 22 -7.66 -3.87 -10.57
N VAL A 23 -6.36 -3.73 -10.22
CA VAL A 23 -5.30 -4.61 -10.76
C VAL A 23 -5.16 -5.93 -10.02
N LEU A 24 -5.83 -6.13 -8.90
CA LEU A 24 -5.71 -7.34 -8.08
C LEU A 24 -6.60 -8.49 -8.56
N GLY A 25 -7.64 -8.22 -9.32
CA GLY A 25 -8.48 -9.22 -9.97
C GLY A 25 -9.53 -9.91 -9.10
N HIS A 26 -9.26 -10.16 -7.82
CA HIS A 26 -10.17 -10.85 -6.90
C HIS A 26 -10.78 -9.92 -5.88
N ALA A 27 -12.09 -10.08 -5.62
CA ALA A 27 -12.83 -9.25 -4.66
C ALA A 27 -12.24 -9.34 -3.24
N ASP A 28 -11.86 -10.54 -2.80
CA ASP A 28 -11.25 -10.74 -1.49
C ASP A 28 -9.93 -9.99 -1.33
N ARG A 29 -9.10 -10.00 -2.36
CA ARG A 29 -7.83 -9.26 -2.37
C ARG A 29 -8.06 -7.76 -2.33
N LYS A 30 -9.07 -7.28 -3.07
CA LYS A 30 -9.44 -5.86 -3.07
C LYS A 30 -9.81 -5.38 -1.67
N GLN A 31 -10.69 -6.12 -1.01
CA GLN A 31 -11.13 -5.79 0.34
C GLN A 31 -9.96 -5.79 1.33
N ARG A 32 -9.06 -6.76 1.24
CA ARG A 32 -7.90 -6.84 2.11
C ARG A 32 -6.90 -5.73 1.86
N LEU A 33 -6.68 -5.34 0.61
CA LEU A 33 -5.83 -4.18 0.29
C LEU A 33 -6.41 -2.90 0.88
N VAL A 34 -7.70 -2.66 0.71
CA VAL A 34 -8.37 -1.49 1.29
C VAL A 34 -8.23 -1.49 2.81
N GLY A 35 -8.47 -2.63 3.46
CA GLY A 35 -8.30 -2.77 4.90
C GLY A 35 -6.88 -2.52 5.37
N TYR A 36 -5.90 -3.07 4.67
CA TYR A 36 -4.49 -2.90 4.99
C TYR A 36 -4.07 -1.43 4.86
N CYS A 37 -4.40 -0.79 3.76
CA CYS A 37 -4.08 0.63 3.54
C CYS A 37 -4.77 1.54 4.56
N THR A 38 -6.03 1.27 4.87
CA THR A 38 -6.76 1.99 5.92
C THR A 38 -6.09 1.83 7.27
N GLY A 39 -5.67 0.61 7.61
CA GLY A 39 -4.96 0.33 8.85
C GLY A 39 -3.63 1.07 8.96
N LEU A 40 -2.91 1.22 7.85
CA LEU A 40 -1.67 2.01 7.82
C LEU A 40 -1.91 3.49 8.14
N LEU A 41 -3.05 4.03 7.74
CA LEU A 41 -3.40 5.44 7.93
C LEU A 41 -4.00 5.72 9.30
N LEU A 42 -4.59 4.71 9.96
CA LEU A 42 -5.15 4.89 11.29
C LEU A 42 -4.06 5.20 12.32
N PRO A 43 -4.36 6.05 13.33
CA PRO A 43 -3.39 6.40 14.34
C PRO A 43 -2.96 5.18 15.16
N GLY A 44 -1.67 5.08 15.46
CA GLY A 44 -1.12 3.98 16.23
C GLY A 44 0.38 3.88 16.05
N ARG A 45 1.08 3.54 17.12
CA ARG A 45 2.54 3.44 17.12
C ARG A 45 3.05 2.26 16.30
N ARG A 46 2.36 1.12 16.40
CA ARG A 46 2.72 -0.09 15.67
C ARG A 46 1.85 -0.26 14.44
N LYS A 47 2.49 -0.50 13.32
CA LYS A 47 1.83 -0.77 12.03
C LYS A 47 1.95 -2.25 11.64
N SER A 48 2.16 -3.14 12.61
CA SER A 48 2.10 -4.58 12.37
C SER A 48 0.64 -5.05 12.24
N VAL A 49 0.47 -6.23 11.66
CA VAL A 49 -0.84 -6.73 11.23
C VAL A 49 -1.81 -6.92 12.39
N GLU A 50 -1.34 -7.41 13.54
CA GLU A 50 -2.21 -7.67 14.70
C GLU A 50 -2.81 -6.40 15.29
N PRO A 51 -2.04 -5.36 15.68
CA PRO A 51 -2.61 -4.11 16.14
C PRO A 51 -3.48 -3.43 15.09
N MET A 52 -3.15 -3.60 13.83
CA MET A 52 -3.94 -3.08 12.71
C MET A 52 -5.31 -3.74 12.65
N ALA A 53 -5.37 -5.07 12.77
CA ALA A 53 -6.62 -5.82 12.80
C ALA A 53 -7.50 -5.40 13.98
N ALA A 54 -6.90 -5.17 15.15
CA ALA A 54 -7.62 -4.72 16.33
C ALA A 54 -8.26 -3.33 16.15
N ARG A 55 -7.65 -2.47 15.37
CA ARG A 55 -8.21 -1.14 15.07
C ARG A 55 -9.30 -1.19 14.00
N LEU A 56 -9.13 -2.04 13.00
CA LEU A 56 -10.07 -2.15 11.89
C LEU A 56 -11.37 -2.84 12.30
N ASP A 57 -11.25 -3.93 13.02
CA ASP A 57 -12.41 -4.72 13.47
C ASP A 57 -12.12 -5.38 14.83
N PRO A 58 -12.39 -4.66 15.96
CA PRO A 58 -12.12 -5.21 17.28
C PRO A 58 -12.89 -6.49 17.60
N ALA A 59 -14.02 -6.73 16.95
CA ALA A 59 -14.83 -7.92 17.17
C ALA A 59 -14.26 -9.18 16.52
N ARG A 60 -13.43 -9.04 15.49
CA ARG A 60 -12.93 -10.16 14.69
C ARG A 60 -11.41 -10.14 14.54
N VAL A 61 -10.70 -9.76 15.58
CA VAL A 61 -9.24 -9.60 15.52
C VAL A 61 -8.53 -10.86 15.01
N PRO A 62 -8.79 -12.09 15.51
CA PRO A 62 -8.05 -13.26 15.03
C PRO A 62 -8.26 -13.56 13.54
N SER A 63 -9.48 -13.49 13.06
CA SER A 63 -9.77 -13.80 11.65
C SER A 63 -9.25 -12.70 10.72
N LEU A 64 -9.38 -11.44 11.10
CA LEU A 64 -8.85 -10.33 10.31
C LEU A 64 -7.33 -10.32 10.32
N HIS A 65 -6.70 -10.62 11.46
CA HIS A 65 -5.25 -10.77 11.56
C HIS A 65 -4.73 -11.83 10.58
N GLN A 66 -5.34 -13.01 10.58
CA GLN A 66 -4.94 -14.07 9.64
C GLN A 66 -5.18 -13.68 8.20
N ALA A 67 -6.31 -13.03 7.91
CA ALA A 67 -6.64 -12.61 6.57
C ALA A 67 -5.65 -11.58 6.02
N LEU A 68 -5.29 -10.58 6.82
CA LEU A 68 -4.31 -9.56 6.43
C LEU A 68 -2.90 -10.13 6.33
N HIS A 69 -2.52 -11.00 7.26
CA HIS A 69 -1.23 -11.67 7.23
C HIS A 69 -1.08 -12.53 5.97
N HIS A 70 -2.10 -13.32 5.64
CA HIS A 70 -2.12 -14.11 4.42
C HIS A 70 -2.03 -13.22 3.17
N PHE A 71 -2.75 -12.12 3.15
CA PHE A 71 -2.70 -11.19 2.02
C PHE A 71 -1.29 -10.63 1.79
N VAL A 72 -0.63 -10.20 2.86
CA VAL A 72 0.69 -9.57 2.75
C VAL A 72 1.80 -10.59 2.49
N ALA A 73 1.74 -11.76 3.15
CA ALA A 73 2.85 -12.71 3.16
C ALA A 73 2.72 -13.83 2.11
N THR A 74 1.51 -14.27 1.81
CA THR A 74 1.30 -15.51 1.03
C THR A 74 0.36 -15.38 -0.16
N ALA A 75 -0.44 -14.33 -0.25
CA ALA A 75 -1.39 -14.20 -1.36
C ALA A 75 -0.67 -14.06 -2.71
N ALA A 76 -1.18 -14.73 -3.71
CA ALA A 76 -0.62 -14.73 -5.05
C ALA A 76 -1.03 -13.46 -5.82
N TRP A 77 -0.46 -12.32 -5.45
CA TRP A 77 -0.58 -11.08 -6.20
C TRP A 77 0.82 -10.55 -6.55
N ARG A 78 0.89 -9.80 -7.61
CA ARG A 78 2.17 -9.29 -8.11
C ARG A 78 2.38 -7.85 -7.64
N ASP A 79 3.43 -7.65 -6.89
CA ASP A 79 3.81 -6.32 -6.40
C ASP A 79 4.24 -5.38 -7.53
N ASP A 80 4.87 -5.88 -8.59
CA ASP A 80 5.23 -5.10 -9.75
C ASP A 80 4.00 -4.48 -10.45
N THR A 81 2.91 -5.25 -10.56
CA THR A 81 1.64 -4.76 -11.13
C THR A 81 1.04 -3.68 -10.24
N LEU A 82 1.04 -3.90 -8.93
CA LEU A 82 0.54 -2.91 -7.97
C LEU A 82 1.40 -1.64 -7.97
N LEU A 83 2.71 -1.78 -7.98
CA LEU A 83 3.65 -0.66 -8.05
C LEU A 83 3.48 0.15 -9.33
N THR A 84 3.22 -0.49 -10.46
CA THR A 84 2.93 0.18 -11.72
C THR A 84 1.65 1.04 -11.59
N ALA A 85 0.61 0.51 -10.96
CA ALA A 85 -0.62 1.24 -10.71
C ALA A 85 -0.39 2.43 -9.75
N VAL A 86 0.41 2.24 -8.69
CA VAL A 86 0.79 3.33 -7.77
C VAL A 86 1.53 4.44 -8.52
N ARG A 87 2.50 4.08 -9.33
CA ARG A 87 3.26 5.06 -10.14
C ARG A 87 2.37 5.85 -11.08
N ALA A 88 1.45 5.17 -11.74
CA ALA A 88 0.49 5.83 -12.65
C ALA A 88 -0.38 6.86 -11.93
N GLN A 89 -0.69 6.65 -10.65
CA GLN A 89 -1.47 7.58 -9.84
C GLN A 89 -0.63 8.72 -9.27
N VAL A 90 0.59 8.44 -8.84
CA VAL A 90 1.40 9.35 -8.02
C VAL A 90 2.32 10.22 -8.88
N LEU A 91 2.93 9.68 -9.92
CA LEU A 91 3.92 10.41 -10.74
C LEU A 91 3.35 11.67 -11.40
N PRO A 92 2.13 11.68 -11.98
CA PRO A 92 1.59 12.92 -12.54
C PRO A 92 1.40 14.02 -11.49
N ALA A 93 1.00 13.65 -10.27
CA ALA A 93 0.84 14.59 -9.17
C ALA A 93 2.18 15.15 -8.70
N LEU A 94 3.20 14.30 -8.58
CA LEU A 94 4.55 14.73 -8.21
C LEU A 94 5.22 15.58 -9.28
N ALA A 95 5.02 15.26 -10.55
CA ALA A 95 5.59 16.01 -11.67
C ALA A 95 5.11 17.47 -11.72
N ARG A 96 3.92 17.77 -11.19
CA ARG A 96 3.41 19.14 -11.08
C ARG A 96 4.22 20.01 -10.12
N HIS A 97 4.91 19.39 -9.15
CA HIS A 97 5.69 20.09 -8.14
C HIS A 97 7.16 20.26 -8.52
N GLY A 98 7.57 19.77 -9.69
CA GLY A 98 8.93 19.90 -10.19
C GLY A 98 9.62 18.57 -10.49
N PRO A 99 10.89 18.58 -10.89
CA PRO A 99 11.61 17.38 -11.24
C PRO A 99 11.81 16.46 -10.02
N ILE A 100 11.62 15.16 -10.25
CA ILE A 100 11.79 14.13 -9.22
C ILE A 100 13.20 13.58 -9.32
N THR A 101 13.99 13.75 -8.28
CA THR A 101 15.34 13.23 -8.20
C THR A 101 15.40 12.10 -7.17
N ALA A 102 15.72 10.89 -7.64
CA ALA A 102 15.93 9.77 -6.73
C ALA A 102 17.41 9.70 -6.33
N PRO A 103 17.74 9.56 -5.05
CA PRO A 103 19.12 9.41 -4.62
C PRO A 103 19.71 8.08 -5.14
N ARG A 104 20.91 8.13 -5.64
CA ARG A 104 21.60 6.95 -6.19
C ARG A 104 22.01 5.92 -5.12
N ALA A 105 22.01 6.31 -3.86
CA ALA A 105 22.45 5.47 -2.74
C ALA A 105 21.72 4.13 -2.67
N SER A 106 20.49 4.07 -3.10
CA SER A 106 19.72 2.83 -3.11
C SER A 106 20.21 1.79 -4.10
N VAL A 107 20.92 2.22 -5.14
CA VAL A 107 21.48 1.31 -6.14
C VAL A 107 22.75 0.64 -5.59
N ASP A 108 23.57 1.39 -4.88
CA ASP A 108 24.81 0.87 -4.30
C ASP A 108 24.52 -0.15 -3.19
N ALA A 109 23.49 0.08 -2.40
CA ALA A 109 23.07 -0.88 -1.36
C ALA A 109 22.62 -2.22 -1.95
N ARG A 110 22.07 -2.23 -3.15
CA ARG A 110 21.64 -3.46 -3.82
C ARG A 110 22.81 -4.25 -4.40
N SER A 111 23.85 -3.58 -4.84
CA SER A 111 25.01 -4.26 -5.39
C SER A 111 25.78 -5.03 -4.30
N CYS A 112 25.70 -4.59 -3.06
CA CYS A 112 26.27 -5.32 -1.93
C CYS A 112 25.46 -6.57 -1.56
N GLY A 113 24.19 -6.63 -1.88
CA GLY A 113 23.34 -7.77 -1.58
C GLY A 113 23.49 -8.96 -2.53
N ASP A 114 24.33 -8.87 -3.51
CA ASP A 114 24.43 -9.85 -4.60
C ASP A 114 25.35 -11.04 -4.28
N GLY A 115 25.59 -11.31 -3.01
CA GLY A 115 26.31 -12.51 -2.59
C GLY A 115 27.77 -12.58 -3.04
N SER A 116 28.30 -11.54 -3.57
CA SER A 116 29.69 -11.46 -3.97
C SER A 116 30.59 -11.47 -2.72
N ALA A 117 31.62 -12.29 -2.75
CA ALA A 117 32.63 -12.34 -1.69
C ALA A 117 33.32 -11.00 -1.42
N ALA A 118 33.18 -10.07 -2.33
CA ALA A 118 33.74 -8.72 -2.20
C ALA A 118 33.01 -7.83 -1.19
N CYS A 119 31.82 -8.24 -0.74
CA CYS A 119 31.05 -7.52 0.30
C CYS A 119 31.27 -8.06 1.72
N GLY A 120 32.12 -9.05 1.88
CA GLY A 120 32.47 -9.64 3.17
C GLY A 120 33.43 -8.79 3.98
#